data_f0a690c7e5ff13442881792bcf61fafa
#
_entry.id   f0a690c7e5ff13442881792bcf61fafa
#
_cell.length_a   1.000
_cell.length_b   1.000
_cell.length_c   1.000
_cell.angle_alpha   90.00
_cell.angle_beta   90.00
_cell.angle_gamma   90.00
#
_symmetry.space_group_name_H-M   'P 1'
#
loop_
_entity.id
_entity.type
_entity.pdbx_description
1 polymer ?
#
loop_
_entity_poly.entity_id
_entity_poly.type
_entity_poly.pdbx_seq_one_letter_code
_entity_poly.pdbx_strand_id
1 'polypeptide(L)'
;MVFKYLAHTSPLSLYLARRISMYKPDINAVKKLRTESQAPLKDVRDALAATEGNFPAAFEWLRKKGIASASKKTGRHTAEGLVSIKVTESGLIAAMVEVNSETDFVAMNNKFQALVRNVANALVEVPTSKAVTNFPSEQLALVNVDDSTVAEKVPELVGIVGENVVATRAVQLKLEEGTICSYLHNVAAPGLGRAGALVALRYLSKTATAEQTAGVRELGHRLAMHVMAANPRFLSRETVPAELVEKERAYLADLVKDSGKPAHIVAKMTEGRLSKFFGECTLLEQPHLIEEGNPRVGTFIAEQSKRLGVDVTVTAYERFEVGETNEKA
;
A
#
# COMPACT_ATOMS: atom_id res chain seq x y z
N MET A 1 -32.68 -19.00 -60.99
CA MET A 1 -31.59 -19.97 -60.89
C MET A 1 -30.81 -19.62 -59.59
N VAL A 2 -31.12 -20.33 -58.51
CA VAL A 2 -30.57 -20.05 -57.17
C VAL A 2 -29.58 -21.16 -56.84
N PHE A 3 -28.30 -20.84 -56.80
CA PHE A 3 -27.29 -21.79 -56.33
C PHE A 3 -27.19 -21.72 -54.79
N LYS A 4 -27.66 -22.80 -54.14
CA LYS A 4 -27.40 -23.10 -52.72
C LYS A 4 -25.97 -23.62 -52.59
N TYR A 5 -25.06 -22.85 -51.93
CA TYR A 5 -23.80 -23.38 -51.42
C TYR A 5 -24.07 -24.11 -50.11
N LEU A 6 -24.08 -25.45 -50.18
CA LEU A 6 -23.97 -26.32 -49.02
C LEU A 6 -22.50 -26.34 -48.60
N ALA A 7 -22.22 -25.70 -47.46
CA ALA A 7 -20.92 -25.85 -46.81
C ALA A 7 -20.79 -27.27 -46.25
N HIS A 8 -20.02 -28.12 -46.95
CA HIS A 8 -19.59 -29.41 -46.43
C HIS A 8 -18.55 -29.16 -45.32
N THR A 9 -18.95 -29.19 -44.09
CA THR A 9 -18.04 -29.38 -42.96
C THR A 9 -17.51 -30.80 -43.00
N SER A 10 -16.24 -30.96 -43.34
CA SER A 10 -15.58 -32.26 -43.45
C SER A 10 -15.59 -32.98 -42.08
N PRO A 11 -15.85 -34.32 -42.07
CA PRO A 11 -15.83 -35.08 -40.80
C PRO A 11 -14.49 -35.06 -40.06
N LEU A 12 -13.37 -34.68 -40.74
CA LEU A 12 -12.06 -34.50 -40.13
C LEU A 12 -11.99 -33.32 -39.13
N SER A 13 -12.78 -32.25 -39.34
CA SER A 13 -12.81 -31.09 -38.44
C SER A 13 -13.49 -31.43 -37.11
N LEU A 14 -14.53 -32.28 -37.12
CA LEU A 14 -15.19 -32.80 -35.94
C LEU A 14 -14.36 -33.86 -35.18
N TYR A 15 -13.48 -34.60 -35.91
CA TYR A 15 -12.60 -35.60 -35.31
C TYR A 15 -11.42 -34.96 -34.57
N LEU A 16 -10.90 -33.81 -35.06
CA LEU A 16 -9.85 -33.05 -34.42
C LEU A 16 -10.32 -32.29 -33.15
N ALA A 17 -11.58 -31.89 -33.10
CA ALA A 17 -12.16 -31.24 -31.94
C ALA A 17 -12.50 -32.21 -30.77
N ARG A 18 -12.39 -33.52 -30.98
CA ARG A 18 -12.76 -34.58 -30.02
C ARG A 18 -11.58 -35.41 -29.52
N ARG A 19 -10.33 -34.97 -29.75
CA ARG A 19 -9.18 -35.48 -29.02
C ARG A 19 -9.13 -34.79 -27.66
N ILE A 20 -10.17 -35.02 -26.83
CA ILE A 20 -10.02 -34.92 -25.38
C ILE A 20 -8.92 -35.96 -25.07
N SER A 21 -7.75 -35.47 -24.74
CA SER A 21 -6.59 -36.30 -24.39
C SER A 21 -7.06 -37.41 -23.45
N MET A 22 -6.84 -38.68 -23.86
CA MET A 22 -7.09 -39.84 -23.01
C MET A 22 -6.02 -39.97 -21.90
N TYR A 23 -5.15 -38.98 -21.81
CA TYR A 23 -4.14 -38.92 -20.75
C TYR A 23 -4.81 -38.69 -19.41
N LYS A 24 -4.69 -39.68 -18.53
CA LYS A 24 -5.11 -39.56 -17.11
C LYS A 24 -3.90 -39.14 -16.30
N PRO A 25 -3.89 -37.93 -15.74
CA PRO A 25 -2.79 -37.48 -14.92
C PRO A 25 -2.51 -38.42 -13.75
N ASP A 26 -1.25 -38.83 -13.59
CA ASP A 26 -0.79 -39.57 -12.43
C ASP A 26 -0.96 -38.75 -11.15
N ILE A 27 -1.30 -39.41 -10.04
CA ILE A 27 -1.53 -38.77 -8.74
C ILE A 27 -0.27 -38.03 -8.25
N ASN A 28 0.91 -38.56 -8.49
CA ASN A 28 2.17 -37.93 -8.09
C ASN A 28 2.45 -36.68 -8.91
N ALA A 29 2.20 -36.70 -10.22
CA ALA A 29 2.30 -35.53 -11.09
C ALA A 29 1.29 -34.45 -10.64
N VAL A 30 0.05 -34.81 -10.32
CA VAL A 30 -0.96 -33.89 -9.80
C VAL A 30 -0.52 -33.27 -8.46
N LYS A 31 -0.05 -34.08 -7.50
CA LYS A 31 0.48 -33.57 -6.23
C LYS A 31 1.64 -32.62 -6.43
N LYS A 32 2.63 -33.01 -7.26
CA LYS A 32 3.81 -32.19 -7.54
C LYS A 32 3.41 -30.85 -8.16
N LEU A 33 2.62 -30.85 -9.25
CA LEU A 33 2.20 -29.61 -9.94
C LEU A 33 1.35 -28.72 -9.00
N ARG A 34 0.49 -29.33 -8.15
CA ARG A 34 -0.30 -28.57 -7.19
C ARG A 34 0.56 -27.92 -6.11
N THR A 35 1.56 -28.63 -5.59
CA THR A 35 2.48 -28.10 -4.58
C THR A 35 3.27 -26.90 -5.13
N GLU A 36 3.75 -27.01 -6.36
CA GLU A 36 4.57 -25.97 -6.98
C GLU A 36 3.72 -24.79 -7.48
N SER A 37 2.59 -25.05 -8.16
CA SER A 37 1.72 -24.00 -8.72
C SER A 37 0.77 -23.36 -7.70
N GLN A 38 0.35 -24.12 -6.68
CA GLN A 38 -0.71 -23.82 -5.72
C GLN A 38 -2.09 -23.56 -6.38
N ALA A 39 -2.23 -23.89 -7.67
CA ALA A 39 -3.46 -23.72 -8.40
C ALA A 39 -4.57 -24.68 -7.91
N PRO A 40 -5.86 -24.37 -8.17
CA PRO A 40 -6.97 -25.25 -7.82
C PRO A 40 -6.80 -26.65 -8.40
N LEU A 41 -7.12 -27.68 -7.62
CA LEU A 41 -6.92 -29.10 -8.00
C LEU A 41 -7.52 -29.47 -9.35
N LYS A 42 -8.71 -28.92 -9.66
CA LYS A 42 -9.37 -29.11 -10.95
C LYS A 42 -8.49 -28.58 -12.09
N ASP A 43 -7.96 -27.38 -11.94
CA ASP A 43 -7.18 -26.72 -12.96
C ASP A 43 -5.84 -27.43 -13.19
N VAL A 44 -5.22 -27.92 -12.11
CA VAL A 44 -4.02 -28.77 -12.18
C VAL A 44 -4.26 -30.04 -13.00
N ARG A 45 -5.38 -30.73 -12.75
CA ARG A 45 -5.75 -31.93 -13.53
C ARG A 45 -6.02 -31.61 -15.01
N ASP A 46 -6.77 -30.54 -15.25
CA ASP A 46 -7.09 -30.09 -16.60
C ASP A 46 -5.81 -29.70 -17.37
N ALA A 47 -4.87 -29.00 -16.71
CA ALA A 47 -3.60 -28.60 -17.30
C ALA A 47 -2.75 -29.84 -17.70
N LEU A 48 -2.56 -30.79 -16.77
CA LEU A 48 -1.82 -32.01 -17.05
C LEU A 48 -2.49 -32.87 -18.14
N ALA A 49 -3.81 -32.93 -18.15
CA ALA A 49 -4.54 -33.62 -19.21
C ALA A 49 -4.35 -32.95 -20.59
N ALA A 50 -4.46 -31.61 -20.62
CA ALA A 50 -4.33 -30.83 -21.86
C ALA A 50 -2.89 -30.85 -22.44
N THR A 51 -1.89 -31.08 -21.59
CA THR A 51 -0.47 -31.08 -21.97
C THR A 51 0.18 -32.48 -21.94
N GLU A 52 -0.66 -33.51 -21.84
CA GLU A 52 -0.22 -34.91 -21.81
C GLU A 52 0.90 -35.18 -20.78
N GLY A 53 0.81 -34.53 -19.61
CA GLY A 53 1.76 -34.66 -18.50
C GLY A 53 3.04 -33.82 -18.66
N ASN A 54 3.15 -32.99 -19.68
CA ASN A 54 4.29 -32.09 -19.84
C ASN A 54 4.22 -30.97 -18.78
N PHE A 55 5.11 -31.02 -17.80
CA PHE A 55 5.11 -30.16 -16.62
C PHE A 55 5.31 -28.67 -16.95
N PRO A 56 6.32 -28.23 -17.74
CA PRO A 56 6.48 -26.85 -18.14
C PRO A 56 5.26 -26.31 -18.91
N ALA A 57 4.74 -27.10 -19.86
CA ALA A 57 3.55 -26.72 -20.62
C ALA A 57 2.29 -26.62 -19.72
N ALA A 58 2.17 -27.46 -18.71
CA ALA A 58 1.08 -27.40 -17.74
C ALA A 58 1.14 -26.13 -16.85
N PHE A 59 2.32 -25.70 -16.44
CA PHE A 59 2.53 -24.42 -15.76
C PHE A 59 2.09 -23.24 -16.61
N GLU A 60 2.52 -23.21 -17.87
CA GLU A 60 2.14 -22.13 -18.80
C GLU A 60 0.64 -22.13 -19.09
N TRP A 61 0.01 -23.31 -19.19
CA TRP A 61 -1.43 -23.46 -19.33
C TRP A 61 -2.17 -22.87 -18.11
N LEU A 62 -1.69 -23.19 -16.89
CA LEU A 62 -2.25 -22.65 -15.64
C LEU A 62 -2.10 -21.12 -15.59
N ARG A 63 -0.95 -20.60 -15.98
CA ARG A 63 -0.70 -19.16 -16.03
C ARG A 63 -1.70 -18.45 -16.96
N LYS A 64 -1.84 -18.92 -18.19
CA LYS A 64 -2.80 -18.36 -19.17
C LYS A 64 -4.23 -18.44 -18.69
N LYS A 65 -4.64 -19.57 -18.09
CA LYS A 65 -5.97 -19.72 -17.50
C LYS A 65 -6.20 -18.77 -16.33
N GLY A 66 -5.20 -18.56 -15.48
CA GLY A 66 -5.22 -17.62 -14.38
C GLY A 66 -5.50 -16.19 -14.85
N ILE A 67 -4.75 -15.72 -15.84
CA ILE A 67 -4.91 -14.40 -16.46
C ILE A 67 -6.33 -14.24 -17.04
N ALA A 68 -6.82 -15.21 -17.79
CA ALA A 68 -8.18 -15.20 -18.35
C ALA A 68 -9.28 -15.24 -17.26
N SER A 69 -9.01 -15.83 -16.10
CA SER A 69 -9.90 -15.83 -14.94
C SER A 69 -9.89 -14.49 -14.20
N ALA A 70 -8.75 -13.82 -14.14
CA ALA A 70 -8.58 -12.54 -13.46
C ALA A 70 -9.49 -11.47 -14.08
N SER A 71 -9.58 -11.40 -15.41
CA SER A 71 -10.43 -10.43 -16.11
C SER A 71 -11.92 -10.55 -15.74
N LYS A 72 -12.40 -11.74 -15.37
CA LYS A 72 -13.78 -11.97 -14.95
C LYS A 72 -14.05 -11.55 -13.50
N LYS A 73 -13.02 -11.31 -12.73
CA LYS A 73 -13.08 -10.93 -11.31
C LYS A 73 -12.79 -9.45 -11.09
N THR A 74 -12.24 -8.77 -12.09
CA THR A 74 -12.01 -7.33 -12.08
C THR A 74 -13.30 -6.60 -11.72
N GLY A 75 -13.22 -5.66 -10.78
CA GLY A 75 -14.40 -4.91 -10.29
C GLY A 75 -15.12 -5.54 -9.10
N ARG A 76 -14.74 -6.74 -8.63
CA ARG A 76 -15.22 -7.23 -7.34
C ARG A 76 -14.58 -6.42 -6.23
N HIS A 77 -15.37 -6.14 -5.19
CA HIS A 77 -14.92 -5.34 -4.05
C HIS A 77 -13.77 -6.03 -3.30
N THR A 78 -12.71 -5.28 -3.02
CA THR A 78 -11.50 -5.75 -2.34
C THR A 78 -11.23 -4.84 -1.14
N ALA A 79 -11.83 -5.16 0.01
CA ALA A 79 -11.69 -4.39 1.26
C ALA A 79 -10.62 -4.93 2.20
N GLU A 80 -10.21 -6.20 2.01
CA GLU A 80 -9.17 -6.86 2.79
C GLU A 80 -7.81 -6.73 2.10
N GLY A 81 -6.74 -7.21 2.71
CA GLY A 81 -5.41 -7.18 2.12
C GLY A 81 -4.30 -6.90 3.13
N LEU A 82 -3.15 -6.42 2.62
CA LEU A 82 -1.98 -6.08 3.42
C LEU A 82 -1.30 -4.81 2.93
N VAL A 83 -0.67 -4.12 3.89
CA VAL A 83 0.32 -3.07 3.68
C VAL A 83 1.70 -3.66 3.89
N SER A 84 2.64 -3.38 2.98
CA SER A 84 4.06 -3.68 3.15
C SER A 84 4.87 -2.39 3.21
N ILE A 85 5.89 -2.39 4.07
CA ILE A 85 6.87 -1.32 4.16
C ILE A 85 8.27 -1.89 3.92
N LYS A 86 9.04 -1.20 3.09
CA LYS A 86 10.47 -1.41 2.92
C LYS A 86 11.23 -0.11 3.16
N VAL A 87 12.21 -0.16 4.02
CA VAL A 87 13.20 0.92 4.21
C VAL A 87 14.55 0.40 3.74
N THR A 88 15.32 1.20 3.00
CA THR A 88 16.68 0.85 2.59
C THR A 88 17.63 0.83 3.79
N GLU A 89 18.76 0.14 3.67
CA GLU A 89 19.78 0.08 4.74
C GLU A 89 20.30 1.46 5.12
N SER A 90 20.43 2.36 4.14
CA SER A 90 20.80 3.76 4.38
C SER A 90 19.78 4.53 5.20
N GLY A 91 18.52 4.09 5.22
CA GLY A 91 17.40 4.80 5.82
C GLY A 91 16.92 6.02 5.02
N LEU A 92 17.49 6.27 3.84
CA LEU A 92 17.19 7.46 3.03
C LEU A 92 16.04 7.28 2.04
N ILE A 93 15.67 6.02 1.73
CA ILE A 93 14.55 5.71 0.86
C ILE A 93 13.66 4.70 1.57
N ALA A 94 12.37 4.93 1.52
CA ALA A 94 11.38 3.97 1.99
C ALA A 94 10.19 3.91 1.03
N ALA A 95 9.60 2.74 0.90
CA ALA A 95 8.36 2.55 0.16
C ALA A 95 7.31 1.87 1.02
N MET A 96 6.05 2.22 0.78
CA MET A 96 4.90 1.58 1.37
C MET A 96 3.89 1.28 0.26
N VAL A 97 3.33 0.07 0.25
CA VAL A 97 2.36 -0.38 -0.74
C VAL A 97 1.17 -1.02 -0.07
N GLU A 98 -0.02 -0.78 -0.60
CA GLU A 98 -1.26 -1.46 -0.26
C GLU A 98 -1.71 -2.35 -1.42
N VAL A 99 -1.92 -3.63 -1.12
CA VAL A 99 -2.50 -4.61 -2.04
C VAL A 99 -3.73 -5.21 -1.38
N ASN A 100 -4.85 -5.12 -2.08
CA ASN A 100 -6.15 -5.55 -1.57
C ASN A 100 -6.59 -6.89 -2.16
N SER A 101 -7.42 -7.62 -1.41
CA SER A 101 -8.07 -8.88 -1.76
C SER A 101 -9.55 -8.87 -1.34
N GLU A 102 -10.34 -9.85 -1.83
CA GLU A 102 -11.76 -9.97 -1.45
C GLU A 102 -11.89 -10.40 0.03
N THR A 103 -11.02 -11.32 0.51
CA THR A 103 -11.08 -11.86 1.88
C THR A 103 -9.73 -11.78 2.60
N ASP A 104 -9.77 -11.85 3.92
CA ASP A 104 -8.61 -11.93 4.81
C ASP A 104 -7.87 -13.27 4.70
N PHE A 105 -8.51 -14.35 4.24
CA PHE A 105 -7.86 -15.63 3.97
C PHE A 105 -6.76 -15.51 2.92
N VAL A 106 -6.97 -14.68 1.88
CA VAL A 106 -5.95 -14.39 0.87
C VAL A 106 -4.76 -13.66 1.48
N ALA A 107 -4.98 -12.76 2.44
CA ALA A 107 -3.90 -12.08 3.16
C ALA A 107 -2.97 -13.05 3.91
N MET A 108 -3.46 -14.24 4.31
CA MET A 108 -2.63 -15.29 4.92
C MET A 108 -1.90 -16.17 3.88
N ASN A 109 -2.21 -16.04 2.59
CA ASN A 109 -1.57 -16.82 1.54
C ASN A 109 -0.12 -16.40 1.31
N ASN A 110 0.83 -17.35 1.36
CA ASN A 110 2.26 -17.06 1.21
C ASN A 110 2.63 -16.39 -0.13
N LYS A 111 1.94 -16.72 -1.24
CA LYS A 111 2.20 -16.10 -2.55
C LYS A 111 1.67 -14.66 -2.61
N PHE A 112 0.53 -14.39 -1.98
CA PHE A 112 0.03 -13.03 -1.80
C PHE A 112 1.00 -12.19 -0.98
N GLN A 113 1.43 -12.70 0.18
CA GLN A 113 2.40 -12.03 1.04
C GLN A 113 3.75 -11.78 0.35
N ALA A 114 4.22 -12.74 -0.45
CA ALA A 114 5.44 -12.59 -1.25
C ALA A 114 5.28 -11.48 -2.30
N LEU A 115 4.15 -11.43 -3.02
CA LEU A 115 3.89 -10.35 -3.99
C LEU A 115 3.91 -9.00 -3.31
N VAL A 116 3.19 -8.81 -2.20
CA VAL A 116 3.12 -7.52 -1.49
C VAL A 116 4.51 -7.06 -1.04
N ARG A 117 5.34 -7.96 -0.49
CA ARG A 117 6.73 -7.65 -0.11
C ARG A 117 7.61 -7.32 -1.31
N ASN A 118 7.51 -8.09 -2.39
CA ASN A 118 8.34 -7.90 -3.57
C ASN A 118 8.02 -6.57 -4.26
N VAL A 119 6.76 -6.15 -4.28
CA VAL A 119 6.38 -4.82 -4.78
C VAL A 119 6.99 -3.71 -3.93
N ALA A 120 6.94 -3.81 -2.59
CA ALA A 120 7.58 -2.82 -1.72
C ALA A 120 9.11 -2.78 -1.91
N ASN A 121 9.76 -3.94 -2.08
CA ASN A 121 11.20 -4.04 -2.37
C ASN A 121 11.54 -3.40 -3.72
N ALA A 122 10.74 -3.65 -4.76
CA ALA A 122 10.96 -3.06 -6.08
C ALA A 122 10.78 -1.53 -6.06
N LEU A 123 9.82 -1.04 -5.29
CA LEU A 123 9.51 0.40 -5.22
C LEU A 123 10.65 1.24 -4.65
N VAL A 124 11.48 0.73 -3.72
CA VAL A 124 12.63 1.49 -3.19
C VAL A 124 13.75 1.66 -4.23
N GLU A 125 13.76 0.83 -5.27
CA GLU A 125 14.72 0.89 -6.37
C GLU A 125 14.21 1.77 -7.54
N VAL A 126 12.94 2.18 -7.55
CA VAL A 126 12.40 3.05 -8.59
C VAL A 126 13.03 4.44 -8.48
N PRO A 127 13.71 4.95 -9.54
CA PRO A 127 14.31 6.26 -9.51
C PRO A 127 13.25 7.36 -9.42
N THR A 128 13.34 8.21 -8.39
CA THR A 128 12.47 9.37 -8.23
C THR A 128 13.27 10.61 -7.91
N SER A 129 12.79 11.78 -8.37
CA SER A 129 13.40 13.09 -8.08
C SER A 129 12.69 13.82 -6.94
N LYS A 130 11.51 13.39 -6.54
CA LYS A 130 10.68 14.04 -5.51
C LYS A 130 10.94 13.41 -4.14
N ALA A 131 10.81 14.21 -3.09
CA ALA A 131 10.88 13.73 -1.71
C ALA A 131 9.70 12.78 -1.36
N VAL A 132 8.53 13.01 -1.97
CA VAL A 132 7.36 12.15 -1.87
C VAL A 132 6.88 11.85 -3.29
N THR A 133 6.78 10.56 -3.63
CA THR A 133 6.24 10.10 -4.92
C THR A 133 5.12 9.11 -4.67
N ASN A 134 3.93 9.48 -5.10
CA ASN A 134 2.75 8.61 -5.06
C ASN A 134 2.66 7.78 -6.33
N PHE A 135 2.30 6.51 -6.19
CA PHE A 135 2.04 5.56 -7.26
C PHE A 135 0.57 5.12 -7.19
N PRO A 136 -0.34 5.78 -7.92
CA PRO A 136 -1.69 5.26 -8.11
C PRO A 136 -1.64 3.92 -8.85
N SER A 137 -2.75 3.18 -8.83
CA SER A 137 -2.82 1.81 -9.36
C SER A 137 -2.26 1.66 -10.78
N GLU A 138 -2.52 2.64 -11.66
CA GLU A 138 -2.06 2.63 -13.05
C GLU A 138 -0.53 2.74 -13.17
N GLN A 139 0.11 3.56 -12.32
CA GLN A 139 1.56 3.69 -12.29
C GLN A 139 2.21 2.49 -11.59
N LEU A 140 1.58 2.02 -10.51
CA LEU A 140 2.03 0.85 -9.78
C LEU A 140 2.03 -0.40 -10.66
N ALA A 141 1.06 -0.53 -11.57
CA ALA A 141 0.96 -1.61 -12.54
C ALA A 141 2.21 -1.75 -13.43
N LEU A 142 2.92 -0.64 -13.70
CA LEU A 142 4.11 -0.59 -14.55
C LEU A 142 5.42 -0.90 -13.80
N VAL A 143 5.39 -1.00 -12.48
CA VAL A 143 6.58 -1.29 -11.67
C VAL A 143 7.06 -2.72 -11.95
N ASN A 144 8.35 -2.85 -12.29
CA ASN A 144 8.98 -4.15 -12.46
C ASN A 144 9.24 -4.80 -11.11
N VAL A 145 8.82 -6.04 -10.98
CA VAL A 145 9.04 -6.90 -9.81
C VAL A 145 9.68 -8.19 -10.30
N ASP A 146 10.94 -8.39 -9.97
CA ASP A 146 11.78 -9.48 -10.51
C ASP A 146 11.82 -9.43 -12.06
N ASP A 147 11.21 -10.41 -12.72
CA ASP A 147 11.24 -10.65 -14.17
C ASP A 147 10.03 -10.11 -14.96
N SER A 148 9.03 -9.53 -14.26
CA SER A 148 7.80 -9.04 -14.89
C SER A 148 7.18 -7.86 -14.13
N THR A 149 6.14 -7.25 -14.69
CA THR A 149 5.47 -6.11 -14.08
C THR A 149 4.43 -6.53 -13.05
N VAL A 150 4.03 -5.59 -12.17
CA VAL A 150 2.90 -5.78 -11.24
C VAL A 150 1.63 -6.13 -12.03
N ALA A 151 1.42 -5.50 -13.22
CA ALA A 151 0.28 -5.79 -14.10
C ALA A 151 0.23 -7.24 -14.59
N GLU A 152 1.36 -7.92 -14.67
CA GLU A 152 1.45 -9.34 -15.05
C GLU A 152 1.36 -10.26 -13.83
N LYS A 153 2.02 -9.92 -12.72
CA LYS A 153 2.04 -10.75 -11.49
C LYS A 153 0.70 -10.80 -10.77
N VAL A 154 -0.06 -9.70 -10.76
CA VAL A 154 -1.39 -9.65 -10.10
C VAL A 154 -2.37 -10.64 -10.73
N PRO A 155 -2.61 -10.67 -12.07
CA PRO A 155 -3.49 -11.66 -12.68
C PRO A 155 -3.03 -13.12 -12.48
N GLU A 156 -1.73 -13.38 -12.46
CA GLU A 156 -1.19 -14.71 -12.14
C GLU A 156 -1.60 -15.14 -10.72
N LEU A 157 -1.44 -14.23 -9.74
CA LEU A 157 -1.84 -14.49 -8.38
C LEU A 157 -3.35 -14.70 -8.25
N VAL A 158 -4.18 -13.89 -8.94
CA VAL A 158 -5.65 -14.07 -9.00
C VAL A 158 -6.03 -15.47 -9.49
N GLY A 159 -5.27 -16.02 -10.45
CA GLY A 159 -5.44 -17.40 -10.92
C GLY A 159 -5.16 -18.44 -9.84
N ILE A 160 -4.23 -18.16 -8.95
CA ILE A 160 -3.82 -19.06 -7.86
C ILE A 160 -4.78 -19.00 -6.69
N VAL A 161 -5.06 -17.78 -6.18
CA VAL A 161 -5.90 -17.59 -4.98
C VAL A 161 -7.40 -17.72 -5.26
N GLY A 162 -7.81 -17.50 -6.50
CA GLY A 162 -9.21 -17.62 -6.90
C GLY A 162 -10.07 -16.40 -6.59
N GLU A 163 -9.49 -15.33 -6.06
CA GLU A 163 -10.16 -14.07 -5.71
C GLU A 163 -9.57 -12.90 -6.46
N ASN A 164 -10.29 -11.77 -6.52
CA ASN A 164 -9.77 -10.52 -7.04
C ASN A 164 -8.66 -9.99 -6.16
N VAL A 165 -7.59 -9.51 -6.77
CA VAL A 165 -6.45 -8.85 -6.11
C VAL A 165 -6.15 -7.57 -6.86
N VAL A 166 -5.93 -6.48 -6.11
CA VAL A 166 -5.64 -5.15 -6.66
C VAL A 166 -4.45 -4.55 -5.95
N ALA A 167 -3.40 -4.18 -6.68
CA ALA A 167 -2.36 -3.30 -6.19
C ALA A 167 -2.91 -1.87 -6.25
N THR A 168 -3.37 -1.35 -5.11
CA THR A 168 -4.23 -0.17 -5.04
C THR A 168 -3.45 1.12 -5.09
N ARG A 169 -2.43 1.23 -4.25
CA ARG A 169 -1.60 2.43 -4.11
C ARG A 169 -0.24 2.11 -3.52
N ALA A 170 0.71 2.97 -3.80
CA ALA A 170 1.98 2.97 -3.10
C ALA A 170 2.53 4.39 -2.98
N VAL A 171 3.52 4.54 -2.10
CA VAL A 171 4.27 5.78 -1.93
C VAL A 171 5.75 5.44 -1.73
N GLN A 172 6.62 6.28 -2.28
CA GLN A 172 8.04 6.28 -1.96
C GLN A 172 8.38 7.62 -1.31
N LEU A 173 9.06 7.55 -0.16
CA LEU A 173 9.71 8.69 0.48
C LEU A 173 11.21 8.63 0.19
N LYS A 174 11.80 9.80 -0.05
CA LYS A 174 13.24 9.96 -0.30
C LYS A 174 13.79 11.17 0.43
N LEU A 175 14.93 10.99 1.08
CA LEU A 175 15.70 12.02 1.72
C LEU A 175 17.09 12.10 1.10
N GLU A 176 17.68 13.29 1.07
CA GLU A 176 19.09 13.48 0.76
C GLU A 176 19.96 13.27 2.01
N GLU A 177 19.41 13.60 3.20
CA GLU A 177 20.07 13.46 4.49
C GLU A 177 19.04 13.26 5.59
N GLY A 178 19.34 12.38 6.55
CA GLY A 178 18.44 12.05 7.66
C GLY A 178 18.13 10.57 7.78
N THR A 179 16.90 10.25 8.18
CA THR A 179 16.41 8.86 8.24
C THR A 179 14.88 8.80 8.06
N ILE A 180 14.41 7.75 7.43
CA ILE A 180 12.97 7.43 7.36
C ILE A 180 12.68 6.30 8.33
N CYS A 181 11.74 6.54 9.23
CA CYS A 181 11.29 5.58 10.22
C CYS A 181 9.91 5.05 9.85
N SER A 182 9.59 3.85 10.30
CA SER A 182 8.35 3.17 9.96
C SER A 182 7.72 2.51 11.17
N TYR A 183 6.41 2.31 11.07
CA TYR A 183 5.64 1.49 11.99
C TYR A 183 4.62 0.67 11.21
N LEU A 184 4.48 -0.61 11.54
CA LEU A 184 3.43 -1.49 11.04
C LEU A 184 2.49 -1.89 12.17
N HIS A 185 1.21 -1.77 11.94
CA HIS A 185 0.16 -2.14 12.89
C HIS A 185 -0.55 -3.42 12.43
N ASN A 186 -0.97 -4.25 13.41
CA ASN A 186 -1.58 -5.56 13.16
C ASN A 186 -0.73 -6.40 12.19
N VAL A 187 0.53 -6.65 12.60
CA VAL A 187 1.54 -7.38 11.83
C VAL A 187 1.07 -8.81 11.58
N ALA A 188 0.90 -9.17 10.31
CA ALA A 188 0.53 -10.51 9.85
C ALA A 188 1.77 -11.39 9.61
N ALA A 189 2.88 -10.79 9.15
CA ALA A 189 4.17 -11.44 8.92
C ALA A 189 5.28 -10.37 8.88
N PRO A 190 6.57 -10.73 8.95
CA PRO A 190 7.66 -9.76 8.86
C PRO A 190 7.53 -8.84 7.64
N GLY A 191 7.49 -7.52 7.90
CA GLY A 191 7.34 -6.49 6.87
C GLY A 191 5.92 -6.33 6.30
N LEU A 192 4.90 -6.99 6.87
CA LEU A 192 3.51 -6.95 6.42
C LEU A 192 2.56 -6.70 7.60
N GLY A 193 1.65 -5.77 7.44
CA GLY A 193 0.62 -5.44 8.42
C GLY A 193 -0.70 -5.05 7.76
N ARG A 194 -1.72 -4.76 8.58
CA ARG A 194 -2.99 -4.23 8.08
C ARG A 194 -2.98 -2.71 7.93
N ALA A 195 -2.04 -2.07 8.59
CA ALA A 195 -1.83 -0.63 8.46
C ALA A 195 -0.36 -0.30 8.71
N GLY A 196 0.09 0.85 8.21
CA GLY A 196 1.46 1.28 8.37
C GLY A 196 1.63 2.79 8.22
N ALA A 197 2.71 3.30 8.80
CA ALA A 197 3.11 4.69 8.66
C ALA A 197 4.61 4.81 8.38
N LEU A 198 4.96 5.82 7.60
CA LEU A 198 6.33 6.29 7.35
C LEU A 198 6.46 7.72 7.87
N VAL A 199 7.60 8.02 8.49
CA VAL A 199 7.96 9.39 8.91
C VAL A 199 9.38 9.69 8.47
N ALA A 200 9.56 10.75 7.69
CA ALA A 200 10.85 11.22 7.20
C ALA A 200 11.40 12.32 8.12
N LEU A 201 12.55 12.05 8.74
CA LEU A 201 13.25 12.93 9.65
C LEU A 201 14.54 13.43 9.01
N ARG A 202 14.63 14.73 8.80
CA ARG A 202 15.85 15.38 8.34
C ARG A 202 16.68 15.82 9.57
N TYR A 203 17.97 15.53 9.54
CA TYR A 203 18.98 15.98 10.47
C TYR A 203 20.38 15.79 9.84
N LEU A 204 21.42 16.44 10.37
CA LEU A 204 22.78 16.28 9.88
C LEU A 204 23.36 14.90 10.26
N SER A 205 22.96 13.87 9.51
CA SER A 205 23.27 12.48 9.81
C SER A 205 24.76 12.14 9.63
N LYS A 206 25.47 12.85 8.76
CA LYS A 206 26.91 12.65 8.50
C LYS A 206 27.80 12.99 9.69
N THR A 207 27.37 13.91 10.56
CA THR A 207 28.09 14.35 11.75
C THR A 207 27.56 13.77 13.05
N ALA A 208 26.42 13.08 12.99
CA ALA A 208 25.78 12.49 14.16
C ALA A 208 26.51 11.21 14.61
N THR A 209 26.62 11.04 15.92
CA THR A 209 27.14 9.81 16.53
C THR A 209 26.18 8.64 16.36
N ALA A 210 26.65 7.41 16.59
CA ALA A 210 25.78 6.23 16.56
C ALA A 210 24.64 6.32 17.59
N GLU A 211 24.91 6.88 18.79
CA GLU A 211 23.92 7.08 19.84
C GLU A 211 22.87 8.11 19.43
N GLN A 212 23.28 9.24 18.85
CA GLN A 212 22.38 10.25 18.30
C GLN A 212 21.49 9.67 17.21
N THR A 213 22.07 8.91 16.28
CA THR A 213 21.33 8.24 15.20
C THR A 213 20.30 7.24 15.74
N ALA A 214 20.68 6.45 16.75
CA ALA A 214 19.76 5.52 17.42
C ALA A 214 18.60 6.27 18.11
N GLY A 215 18.91 7.38 18.81
CA GLY A 215 17.90 8.22 19.44
C GLY A 215 16.93 8.88 18.45
N VAL A 216 17.43 9.33 17.28
CA VAL A 216 16.57 9.87 16.21
C VAL A 216 15.69 8.78 15.60
N ARG A 217 16.20 7.56 15.44
CA ARG A 217 15.38 6.42 14.96
C ARG A 217 14.27 6.07 15.95
N GLU A 218 14.57 6.08 17.26
CA GLU A 218 13.55 5.84 18.30
C GLU A 218 12.48 6.93 18.28
N LEU A 219 12.87 8.21 18.21
CA LEU A 219 11.97 9.34 18.03
C LEU A 219 11.06 9.13 16.80
N GLY A 220 11.65 8.78 15.66
CA GLY A 220 10.91 8.56 14.42
C GLY A 220 9.94 7.39 14.50
N HIS A 221 10.31 6.31 15.17
CA HIS A 221 9.40 5.17 15.40
C HIS A 221 8.18 5.57 16.24
N ARG A 222 8.38 6.31 17.32
CA ARG A 222 7.29 6.84 18.19
C ARG A 222 6.39 7.81 17.42
N LEU A 223 6.97 8.65 16.56
CA LEU A 223 6.19 9.52 15.65
C LEU A 223 5.39 8.71 14.62
N ALA A 224 5.95 7.64 14.06
CA ALA A 224 5.22 6.77 13.13
C ALA A 224 4.06 6.04 13.82
N MET A 225 4.23 5.62 15.09
CA MET A 225 3.14 5.08 15.91
C MET A 225 2.04 6.14 16.13
N HIS A 226 2.43 7.38 16.43
CA HIS A 226 1.48 8.47 16.60
C HIS A 226 0.73 8.78 15.31
N VAL A 227 1.43 8.89 14.16
CA VAL A 227 0.81 9.10 12.84
C VAL A 227 -0.21 8.00 12.54
N MET A 228 0.12 6.75 12.88
CA MET A 228 -0.80 5.64 12.70
C MET A 228 -2.07 5.79 13.54
N ALA A 229 -1.94 6.18 14.82
CA ALA A 229 -3.04 6.29 15.75
C ALA A 229 -3.88 7.57 15.57
N ALA A 230 -3.23 8.71 15.31
CA ALA A 230 -3.86 10.03 15.26
C ALA A 230 -4.37 10.43 13.87
N ASN A 231 -3.91 9.78 12.80
CA ASN A 231 -4.26 10.05 11.41
C ASN A 231 -4.25 11.56 11.06
N PRO A 232 -3.13 12.29 11.25
CA PRO A 232 -3.08 13.70 10.91
C PRO A 232 -3.29 13.92 9.41
N ARG A 233 -3.99 14.98 9.05
CA ARG A 233 -4.28 15.31 7.64
C ARG A 233 -3.17 16.15 7.00
N PHE A 234 -2.49 16.96 7.80
CA PHE A 234 -1.47 17.91 7.36
C PHE A 234 -0.26 17.87 8.29
N LEU A 235 0.91 18.25 7.78
CA LEU A 235 2.12 18.27 8.58
C LEU A 235 2.11 19.40 9.62
N SER A 236 1.80 20.61 9.19
CA SER A 236 1.81 21.83 10.01
C SER A 236 0.72 22.79 9.56
N ARG A 237 0.55 23.92 10.28
CA ARG A 237 -0.42 24.96 9.90
C ARG A 237 -0.20 25.49 8.50
N GLU A 238 1.06 25.65 8.11
CA GLU A 238 1.47 26.21 6.82
C GLU A 238 1.11 25.29 5.65
N THR A 239 0.94 23.99 5.91
CA THR A 239 0.57 22.99 4.91
C THR A 239 -0.94 22.81 4.75
N VAL A 240 -1.74 23.44 5.64
CA VAL A 240 -3.20 23.43 5.51
C VAL A 240 -3.62 24.36 4.38
N PRO A 241 -4.42 23.91 3.39
CA PRO A 241 -4.90 24.78 2.33
C PRO A 241 -5.61 26.04 2.86
N ALA A 242 -5.25 27.20 2.34
CA ALA A 242 -5.82 28.48 2.79
C ALA A 242 -7.36 28.51 2.70
N GLU A 243 -7.92 27.92 1.66
CA GLU A 243 -9.38 27.81 1.46
C GLU A 243 -10.05 27.03 2.62
N LEU A 244 -9.40 25.98 3.11
CA LEU A 244 -9.93 25.21 4.24
C LEU A 244 -9.87 26.01 5.54
N VAL A 245 -8.79 26.76 5.76
CA VAL A 245 -8.64 27.64 6.94
C VAL A 245 -9.68 28.75 6.91
N GLU A 246 -9.90 29.41 5.76
CA GLU A 246 -10.90 30.47 5.63
C GLU A 246 -12.34 29.92 5.78
N LYS A 247 -12.62 28.74 5.26
CA LYS A 247 -13.91 28.05 5.42
C LYS A 247 -14.21 27.78 6.89
N GLU A 248 -13.19 27.24 7.61
CA GLU A 248 -13.31 27.01 9.06
C GLU A 248 -13.46 28.31 9.84
N ARG A 249 -12.70 29.35 9.50
CA ARG A 249 -12.80 30.68 10.11
C ARG A 249 -14.18 31.31 9.91
N ALA A 250 -14.73 31.24 8.71
CA ALA A 250 -16.07 31.74 8.40
C ALA A 250 -17.14 30.99 9.20
N TYR A 251 -17.06 29.67 9.27
CA TYR A 251 -17.95 28.86 10.07
C TYR A 251 -17.88 29.20 11.57
N LEU A 252 -16.66 29.36 12.11
CA LEU A 252 -16.45 29.74 13.49
C LEU A 252 -16.96 31.17 13.81
N ALA A 253 -16.80 32.10 12.87
CA ALA A 253 -17.32 33.47 13.01
C ALA A 253 -18.85 33.49 13.05
N ASP A 254 -19.51 32.70 12.22
CA ASP A 254 -20.98 32.57 12.20
C ASP A 254 -21.53 31.99 13.49
N LEU A 255 -20.86 30.97 14.06
CA LEU A 255 -21.24 30.37 15.35
C LEU A 255 -21.20 31.33 16.54
N VAL A 256 -20.42 32.40 16.46
CA VAL A 256 -20.28 33.37 17.56
C VAL A 256 -20.93 34.72 17.27
N LYS A 257 -21.50 34.91 16.07
CA LYS A 257 -22.11 36.16 15.59
C LYS A 257 -23.25 36.64 16.52
N ASP A 258 -24.09 35.70 16.97
CA ASP A 258 -25.25 35.97 17.81
C ASP A 258 -24.94 35.91 19.31
N SER A 259 -23.66 35.80 19.68
CA SER A 259 -23.25 35.67 21.10
C SER A 259 -23.38 36.95 21.92
N GLY A 260 -23.67 38.10 21.29
CA GLY A 260 -23.76 39.41 21.98
C GLY A 260 -22.45 39.91 22.60
N LYS A 261 -21.32 39.27 22.27
CA LYS A 261 -20.00 39.58 22.87
C LYS A 261 -19.28 40.70 22.08
N PRO A 262 -18.43 41.49 22.74
CA PRO A 262 -17.59 42.48 22.08
C PRO A 262 -16.70 41.86 20.98
N ALA A 263 -16.42 42.57 19.90
CA ALA A 263 -15.68 42.10 18.73
C ALA A 263 -14.31 41.51 19.08
N HIS A 264 -13.56 42.08 20.04
CA HIS A 264 -12.26 41.57 20.47
C HIS A 264 -12.37 40.20 21.20
N ILE A 265 -13.47 39.96 21.90
CA ILE A 265 -13.74 38.66 22.54
C ILE A 265 -14.11 37.62 21.48
N VAL A 266 -14.95 38.02 20.52
CA VAL A 266 -15.29 37.15 19.37
C VAL A 266 -14.02 36.74 18.59
N ALA A 267 -13.15 37.70 18.27
CA ALA A 267 -11.89 37.42 17.62
C ALA A 267 -11.01 36.44 18.39
N LYS A 268 -10.86 36.64 19.72
CA LYS A 268 -10.09 35.72 20.57
C LYS A 268 -10.71 34.33 20.66
N MET A 269 -12.04 34.23 20.68
CA MET A 269 -12.74 32.94 20.66
C MET A 269 -12.53 32.19 19.32
N THR A 270 -12.62 32.92 18.20
CA THR A 270 -12.38 32.36 16.87
C THR A 270 -10.96 31.83 16.76
N GLU A 271 -9.95 32.59 17.20
CA GLU A 271 -8.55 32.18 17.18
C GLU A 271 -8.30 30.93 18.08
N GLY A 272 -8.89 30.90 19.28
CA GLY A 272 -8.81 29.74 20.17
C GLY A 272 -9.41 28.48 19.56
N ARG A 273 -10.53 28.59 18.84
CA ARG A 273 -11.18 27.47 18.14
C ARG A 273 -10.37 27.05 16.90
N LEU A 274 -9.83 28.01 16.15
CA LEU A 274 -8.96 27.72 15.01
C LEU A 274 -7.69 27.00 15.46
N SER A 275 -7.12 27.39 16.62
CA SER A 275 -6.01 26.65 17.23
C SER A 275 -6.40 25.21 17.60
N LYS A 276 -7.62 24.97 18.05
CA LYS A 276 -8.13 23.61 18.28
C LYS A 276 -8.24 22.83 16.99
N PHE A 277 -8.78 23.44 15.92
CA PHE A 277 -8.84 22.83 14.59
C PHE A 277 -7.46 22.39 14.10
N PHE A 278 -6.43 23.24 14.21
CA PHE A 278 -5.06 22.85 13.87
C PHE A 278 -4.55 21.70 14.74
N GLY A 279 -4.86 21.71 16.04
CA GLY A 279 -4.53 20.63 16.98
C GLY A 279 -5.23 19.30 16.66
N GLU A 280 -6.31 19.31 15.90
CA GLU A 280 -7.00 18.10 15.44
C GLU A 280 -6.48 17.60 14.09
N CYS A 281 -6.10 18.50 13.18
CA CYS A 281 -5.80 18.13 11.79
C CYS A 281 -4.31 18.15 11.40
N THR A 282 -3.42 18.77 12.22
CA THR A 282 -1.99 18.88 11.87
C THR A 282 -1.10 18.09 12.80
N LEU A 283 -0.15 17.31 12.24
CA LEU A 283 0.77 16.46 12.99
C LEU A 283 1.51 17.22 14.10
N LEU A 284 2.11 18.37 13.77
CA LEU A 284 2.95 19.09 14.73
C LEU A 284 2.20 19.75 15.89
N GLU A 285 0.90 20.00 15.72
CA GLU A 285 0.04 20.62 16.76
C GLU A 285 -0.76 19.61 17.58
N GLN A 286 -0.87 18.36 17.12
CA GLN A 286 -1.58 17.31 17.81
C GLN A 286 -0.94 16.99 19.17
N PRO A 287 -1.72 16.61 20.21
CA PRO A 287 -1.18 15.96 21.39
C PRO A 287 -0.59 14.60 21.00
N HIS A 288 0.62 14.30 21.44
CA HIS A 288 1.32 13.05 21.11
C HIS A 288 0.70 11.87 21.89
N LEU A 289 -0.04 11.00 21.21
CA LEU A 289 -0.82 9.93 21.84
C LEU A 289 0.02 8.83 22.49
N ILE A 290 1.30 8.70 22.12
CA ILE A 290 2.19 7.64 22.61
C ILE A 290 3.02 8.11 23.83
N GLU A 291 3.13 9.44 24.04
CA GLU A 291 3.95 10.01 25.09
C GLU A 291 3.15 10.30 26.37
N GLU A 292 3.77 10.06 27.50
CA GLU A 292 3.18 10.43 28.79
C GLU A 292 2.96 11.93 28.87
N GLY A 293 1.81 12.35 29.38
CA GLY A 293 1.43 13.76 29.45
C GLY A 293 0.94 14.37 28.15
N ASN A 294 0.94 13.62 27.05
CA ASN A 294 0.47 14.05 25.73
C ASN A 294 0.99 15.44 25.31
N PRO A 295 2.32 15.69 25.31
CA PRO A 295 2.87 16.96 24.84
C PRO A 295 2.49 17.18 23.38
N ARG A 296 2.47 18.43 22.90
CA ARG A 296 2.35 18.66 21.45
C ARG A 296 3.52 18.03 20.71
N VAL A 297 3.23 17.38 19.59
CA VAL A 297 4.26 16.68 18.77
C VAL A 297 5.43 17.61 18.44
N GLY A 298 5.18 18.85 18.00
CA GLY A 298 6.25 19.81 17.69
C GLY A 298 7.10 20.15 18.92
N THR A 299 6.49 20.31 20.10
CA THR A 299 7.22 20.54 21.37
C THR A 299 8.07 19.34 21.74
N PHE A 300 7.50 18.14 21.64
CA PHE A 300 8.21 16.89 21.89
C PHE A 300 9.44 16.72 20.98
N ILE A 301 9.30 16.97 19.68
CA ILE A 301 10.42 16.92 18.73
C ILE A 301 11.52 17.91 19.15
N ALA A 302 11.16 19.16 19.51
CA ALA A 302 12.13 20.17 19.91
C ALA A 302 12.87 19.78 21.21
N GLU A 303 12.20 19.18 22.20
CA GLU A 303 12.80 18.66 23.42
C GLU A 303 13.73 17.49 23.15
N GLN A 304 13.33 16.54 22.31
CA GLN A 304 14.17 15.42 21.92
C GLN A 304 15.41 15.88 21.14
N SER A 305 15.24 16.85 20.23
CA SER A 305 16.36 17.46 19.48
C SER A 305 17.41 18.03 20.43
N LYS A 306 16.99 18.80 21.45
CA LYS A 306 17.88 19.33 22.50
C LYS A 306 18.56 18.23 23.30
N ARG A 307 17.82 17.20 23.69
CA ARG A 307 18.36 16.06 24.47
C ARG A 307 19.40 15.27 23.68
N LEU A 308 19.17 15.10 22.40
CA LEU A 308 20.08 14.37 21.49
C LEU A 308 21.24 15.23 20.98
N GLY A 309 21.15 16.57 21.11
CA GLY A 309 22.13 17.50 20.55
C GLY A 309 22.12 17.50 19.00
N VAL A 310 20.99 17.18 18.39
CA VAL A 310 20.79 17.10 16.94
C VAL A 310 19.49 17.79 16.57
N ASP A 311 19.55 18.73 15.62
CA ASP A 311 18.35 19.41 15.12
C ASP A 311 17.56 18.50 14.18
N VAL A 312 16.40 18.05 14.64
CA VAL A 312 15.56 17.10 13.92
C VAL A 312 14.29 17.78 13.43
N THR A 313 13.99 17.62 12.14
CA THR A 313 12.79 18.17 11.51
C THR A 313 12.02 17.06 10.78
N VAL A 314 10.71 16.97 11.00
CA VAL A 314 9.82 16.13 10.18
C VAL A 314 9.60 16.81 8.83
N THR A 315 9.92 16.15 7.74
CA THR A 315 9.77 16.69 6.38
C THR A 315 8.59 16.12 5.63
N ALA A 316 8.24 14.86 5.93
CA ALA A 316 7.09 14.17 5.33
C ALA A 316 6.64 13.02 6.23
N TYR A 317 5.41 12.62 6.07
CA TYR A 317 4.88 11.36 6.61
C TYR A 317 3.82 10.81 5.67
N GLU A 318 3.61 9.51 5.75
CA GLU A 318 2.55 8.82 5.03
C GLU A 318 1.93 7.74 5.91
N ARG A 319 0.62 7.50 5.73
CA ARG A 319 -0.15 6.50 6.45
C ARG A 319 -1.05 5.74 5.49
N PHE A 320 -1.00 4.42 5.53
CA PHE A 320 -1.94 3.54 4.83
C PHE A 320 -2.63 2.63 5.84
N GLU A 321 -3.91 2.42 5.61
CA GLU A 321 -4.70 1.39 6.27
C GLU A 321 -5.47 0.63 5.19
N VAL A 322 -5.49 -0.69 5.28
CA VAL A 322 -6.13 -1.58 4.30
C VAL A 322 -7.61 -1.24 4.17
N GLY A 323 -8.04 -1.01 2.93
CA GLY A 323 -9.43 -0.68 2.60
C GLY A 323 -9.82 0.79 2.82
N GLU A 324 -8.91 1.63 3.32
CA GLU A 324 -9.15 3.06 3.44
C GLU A 324 -9.12 3.71 2.05
N THR A 325 -10.27 4.21 1.59
CA THR A 325 -10.31 4.97 0.35
C THR A 325 -9.55 6.27 0.52
N ASN A 326 -8.69 6.62 -0.44
CA ASN A 326 -7.97 7.88 -0.44
C ASN A 326 -8.93 9.05 -0.71
N GLU A 327 -9.81 9.36 0.22
CA GLU A 327 -10.48 10.66 0.30
C GLU A 327 -9.55 11.70 0.95
N LYS A 328 -8.34 11.84 0.41
CA LYS A 328 -7.60 13.10 0.52
C LYS A 328 -8.12 13.98 -0.60
N ALA A 329 -9.33 14.52 -0.39
CA ALA A 329 -9.86 15.62 -1.18
C ALA A 329 -9.22 16.93 -0.73
#